data_568883dc652be6072157852e8ad2ed32
#
_entry.id   568883dc652be6072157852e8ad2ed32
#
_cell.length_a   1.000
_cell.length_b   1.000
_cell.length_c   1.000
_cell.angle_alpha   90.00
_cell.angle_beta   90.00
_cell.angle_gamma   90.00
#
_symmetry.space_group_name_H-M   'P 1'
#
loop_
_entity.id
_entity.type
_entity.pdbx_description
1 polymer ?
#
loop_
_entity_poly.entity_id
_entity_poly.type
_entity_poly.pdbx_seq_one_letter_code
_entity_poly.pdbx_strand_id
1 'polypeptide(L)'
;MTATITKRCGCRDPQTDKQLGASCKKLTQRTHGVWKLVHPLPPREDESRRRFFRSGYETKAKAQTDANALAALLDIADRRSDPDGRRRIADLLEMVSTSGEGIPDYDETKRRFATGQSLTQHMTVAEWLDTWLAGKKALRKSGETRYEVDIRCHLKPRIGHVRLDRLTVQHLDEMFAGIAETNAEIHDANLQRRAALDELKTIPWKGIENRGRRKFLKAAIEEMGPFRRITGPSTQKHIRDTLRAALNTAIARGAITFNPASYVELTAAKRPKAMVWTDERVEAWLRTGERPSAVMVWTPEQAGEFLDYLADTEHRLLPLFHLITFRGLRRGEACGVRWADYSIAARSMTIATQLVQDGWEVIESLPKTDSGERVFSIDEYTAEVLDAHQTKQAAERCQWGPAWIESGRMFTQEDGERIHPGWLTDQFERLVELSGLPPIRLHDLRHVAASLMLAAGVDVKIVSETLGHSDSRITRDIYQSVMPKAAAEAAEATAAMVPRGAARLPKQKAVEAVNEQDGITSASHEGAKIIAFRPRLVGA
;
A
#
# COMPACT_ATOMS: atom_id res chain seq x y z
N MET A 1 -8.01 53.17 19.74
CA MET A 1 -7.65 52.66 21.09
C MET A 1 -6.13 52.66 21.16
N THR A 2 -5.54 53.34 22.13
CA THR A 2 -4.08 53.49 22.24
C THR A 2 -3.52 52.53 23.29
N ALA A 3 -2.42 51.87 22.99
CA ALA A 3 -1.71 50.99 23.90
C ALA A 3 -1.08 51.83 25.06
N THR A 4 -1.07 51.29 26.25
CA THR A 4 -0.41 51.89 27.42
C THR A 4 0.83 51.06 27.76
N ILE A 5 2.01 51.69 27.73
CA ILE A 5 3.29 51.07 28.07
C ILE A 5 3.82 51.72 29.34
N THR A 6 3.93 50.95 30.41
CA THR A 6 4.36 51.45 31.72
C THR A 6 5.50 50.60 32.25
N LYS A 7 6.44 51.23 32.98
CA LYS A 7 7.51 50.55 33.70
C LYS A 7 7.08 50.27 35.14
N ARG A 8 7.26 49.05 35.61
CA ARG A 8 6.88 48.62 36.97
C ARG A 8 7.95 47.73 37.59
N CYS A 9 8.00 47.70 38.91
CA CYS A 9 8.87 46.78 39.65
C CYS A 9 8.08 46.05 40.74
N GLY A 10 8.71 45.02 41.32
CA GLY A 10 8.18 44.25 42.46
C GLY A 10 8.56 44.81 43.84
N CYS A 11 9.17 45.99 43.93
CA CYS A 11 9.53 46.58 45.20
C CYS A 11 8.31 46.85 46.08
N ARG A 12 8.45 46.62 47.39
CA ARG A 12 7.41 46.88 48.37
C ARG A 12 7.75 48.13 49.19
N ASP A 13 6.74 48.83 49.62
CA ASP A 13 6.87 49.97 50.55
C ASP A 13 7.25 49.44 51.94
N PRO A 14 8.31 49.93 52.55
CA PRO A 14 8.80 49.42 53.83
C PRO A 14 7.80 49.61 55.00
N GLN A 15 6.85 50.55 54.87
CA GLN A 15 5.91 50.87 55.97
C GLN A 15 4.56 50.17 55.79
N THR A 16 4.11 49.99 54.53
CA THR A 16 2.77 49.46 54.22
C THR A 16 2.76 48.11 53.63
N ASP A 17 3.94 47.51 53.30
CA ASP A 17 4.16 46.28 52.60
C ASP A 17 3.43 46.14 51.20
N LYS A 18 2.89 47.24 50.72
CA LYS A 18 2.24 47.29 49.40
C LYS A 18 3.27 47.45 48.31
N GLN A 19 3.02 46.75 47.16
CA GLN A 19 3.88 46.90 45.99
C GLN A 19 3.88 48.31 45.45
N LEU A 20 5.05 48.93 45.36
CA LEU A 20 5.24 50.27 44.81
C LEU A 20 4.92 50.35 43.31
N GLY A 21 5.11 49.29 42.56
CA GLY A 21 4.74 49.19 41.15
C GLY A 21 5.30 50.32 40.29
N ALA A 22 4.43 51.21 39.82
CA ALA A 22 4.81 52.40 39.03
C ALA A 22 5.31 53.59 39.87
N SER A 23 5.06 53.61 41.20
CA SER A 23 5.44 54.67 42.07
C SER A 23 6.87 54.56 42.64
N CYS A 24 7.60 53.48 42.27
CA CYS A 24 8.94 53.26 42.77
C CYS A 24 9.96 54.27 42.21
N LYS A 25 10.62 55.01 43.05
CA LYS A 25 11.63 56.04 42.68
C LYS A 25 12.83 55.38 41.89
N LYS A 26 13.12 54.12 42.12
CA LYS A 26 14.22 53.40 41.41
C LYS A 26 13.92 53.08 39.93
N LEU A 27 12.70 53.32 39.43
CA LEU A 27 12.32 53.09 38.03
C LEU A 27 13.04 54.01 37.03
N THR A 28 13.68 55.05 37.50
CA THR A 28 14.57 55.91 36.69
C THR A 28 15.84 55.19 36.29
N GLN A 29 16.25 54.18 37.05
CA GLN A 29 17.41 53.33 36.70
C GLN A 29 17.07 52.40 35.53
N ARG A 30 18.01 52.28 34.59
CA ARG A 30 17.81 51.51 33.35
C ARG A 30 17.53 50.03 33.60
N THR A 31 18.21 49.42 34.56
CA THR A 31 18.14 47.99 34.89
C THR A 31 17.06 47.65 35.92
N HIS A 32 16.39 48.62 36.51
CA HIS A 32 15.38 48.40 37.55
C HIS A 32 13.96 48.36 36.97
N GLY A 33 13.26 47.23 37.21
CA GLY A 33 11.89 47.02 36.77
C GLY A 33 11.78 46.52 35.32
N VAL A 34 10.58 46.13 34.96
CA VAL A 34 10.24 45.60 33.62
C VAL A 34 9.14 46.44 32.99
N TRP A 35 9.14 46.49 31.66
CA TRP A 35 8.09 47.16 30.92
C TRP A 35 6.87 46.23 30.77
N LYS A 36 5.70 46.84 30.80
CA LYS A 36 4.39 46.23 30.73
C LYS A 36 3.60 46.90 29.61
N LEU A 37 3.01 46.09 28.75
CA LEU A 37 2.11 46.47 27.67
C LEU A 37 0.66 46.14 28.07
N VAL A 38 -0.23 47.12 27.95
CA VAL A 38 -1.69 46.95 28.05
C VAL A 38 -2.29 47.57 26.80
N HIS A 39 -2.99 46.76 26.00
CA HIS A 39 -3.71 47.24 24.82
C HIS A 39 -5.20 46.94 24.99
N PRO A 40 -6.11 47.94 24.95
CA PRO A 40 -7.54 47.69 24.99
C PRO A 40 -7.96 46.95 23.71
N LEU A 41 -8.77 45.90 23.87
CA LEU A 41 -9.35 45.16 22.78
C LEU A 41 -10.82 45.55 22.56
N PRO A 42 -11.38 45.31 21.35
CA PRO A 42 -12.81 45.42 21.11
C PRO A 42 -13.61 44.63 22.17
N PRO A 43 -14.76 45.12 22.64
CA PRO A 43 -15.57 44.42 23.64
C PRO A 43 -16.07 43.09 23.12
N ARG A 44 -16.41 42.17 24.03
CA ARG A 44 -17.08 40.90 23.68
C ARG A 44 -18.54 41.15 23.26
N GLU A 45 -19.24 40.14 22.87
CA GLU A 45 -20.66 40.20 22.47
C GLU A 45 -21.56 40.70 23.64
N ASP A 46 -21.18 40.36 24.87
CA ASP A 46 -21.85 40.81 26.10
C ASP A 46 -21.44 42.22 26.55
N GLU A 47 -20.78 42.99 25.65
CA GLU A 47 -20.23 44.32 25.89
C GLU A 47 -19.16 44.40 27.01
N SER A 48 -18.73 43.27 27.57
CA SER A 48 -17.68 43.26 28.58
C SER A 48 -16.34 43.74 28.03
N ARG A 49 -15.63 44.56 28.82
CA ARG A 49 -14.34 45.10 28.42
C ARG A 49 -13.24 44.07 28.54
N ARG A 50 -12.38 43.98 27.53
CA ARG A 50 -11.21 43.12 27.50
C ARG A 50 -9.95 43.87 27.08
N ARG A 51 -8.80 43.29 27.39
CA ARG A 51 -7.50 43.89 27.10
C ARG A 51 -6.46 42.80 26.84
N PHE A 52 -5.53 43.09 25.96
CA PHE A 52 -4.27 42.35 25.86
C PHE A 52 -3.34 42.83 26.98
N PHE A 53 -2.69 41.89 27.64
CA PHE A 53 -1.77 42.17 28.72
C PHE A 53 -0.49 41.35 28.57
N ARG A 54 0.68 41.98 28.58
CA ARG A 54 1.97 41.32 28.64
C ARG A 54 2.95 42.13 29.46
N SER A 55 3.73 41.46 30.31
CA SER A 55 4.78 42.05 31.13
C SER A 55 6.11 41.34 30.89
N GLY A 56 7.22 41.92 31.41
CA GLY A 56 8.52 41.28 31.29
C GLY A 56 9.39 41.80 30.12
N TYR A 57 8.94 42.86 29.44
CA TYR A 57 9.80 43.48 28.42
C TYR A 57 11.01 44.16 29.03
N GLU A 58 12.19 43.89 28.51
CA GLU A 58 13.46 44.48 28.93
C GLU A 58 13.54 45.97 28.53
N THR A 59 12.96 46.34 27.38
CA THR A 59 13.03 47.69 26.83
C THR A 59 11.64 48.22 26.43
N LYS A 60 11.48 49.55 26.47
CA LYS A 60 10.27 50.22 25.98
C LYS A 60 10.08 49.97 24.47
N ALA A 61 11.18 49.90 23.71
CA ALA A 61 11.14 49.67 22.27
C ALA A 61 10.52 48.31 21.93
N LYS A 62 10.92 47.22 22.60
CA LYS A 62 10.30 45.88 22.39
C LYS A 62 8.81 45.91 22.68
N ALA A 63 8.37 46.57 23.79
CA ALA A 63 6.95 46.71 24.11
C ALA A 63 6.19 47.56 23.07
N GLN A 64 6.84 48.56 22.48
CA GLN A 64 6.26 49.38 21.41
C GLN A 64 6.12 48.63 20.08
N THR A 65 7.10 47.80 19.72
CA THR A 65 7.01 46.92 18.55
C THR A 65 5.80 46.01 18.66
N ASP A 66 5.61 45.36 19.81
CA ASP A 66 4.45 44.49 20.05
C ASP A 66 3.13 45.29 20.04
N ALA A 67 3.11 46.48 20.59
CA ALA A 67 1.93 47.35 20.55
C ALA A 67 1.53 47.72 19.11
N ASN A 68 2.51 48.01 18.26
CA ASN A 68 2.29 48.31 16.85
C ASN A 68 1.79 47.07 16.09
N ALA A 69 2.34 45.89 16.37
CA ALA A 69 1.89 44.62 15.78
C ALA A 69 0.43 44.31 16.18
N LEU A 70 0.05 44.52 17.43
CA LEU A 70 -1.33 44.35 17.88
C LEU A 70 -2.30 45.32 17.16
N ALA A 71 -1.89 46.57 16.99
CA ALA A 71 -2.69 47.54 16.25
C ALA A 71 -2.88 47.13 14.77
N ALA A 72 -1.79 46.71 14.11
CA ALA A 72 -1.84 46.25 12.74
C ALA A 72 -2.76 45.03 12.58
N LEU A 73 -2.68 44.06 13.50
CA LEU A 73 -3.56 42.89 13.48
C LEU A 73 -5.04 43.30 13.63
N LEU A 74 -5.36 44.19 14.53
CA LEU A 74 -6.73 44.70 14.72
C LEU A 74 -7.26 45.48 13.49
N ASP A 75 -6.37 46.06 12.69
CA ASP A 75 -6.72 46.81 11.47
C ASP A 75 -6.89 45.93 10.24
N ILE A 76 -6.67 44.58 10.33
CA ILE A 76 -7.05 43.61 9.28
C ILE A 76 -8.57 43.67 9.02
N ALA A 77 -9.38 43.84 10.05
CA ALA A 77 -10.82 44.04 9.93
C ALA A 77 -11.16 45.52 10.16
N ASP A 78 -11.88 46.11 9.21
CA ASP A 78 -12.27 47.52 9.31
C ASP A 78 -13.20 47.76 10.51
N ARG A 79 -12.93 48.81 11.23
CA ARG A 79 -13.63 49.12 12.49
C ARG A 79 -15.12 49.43 12.29
N ARG A 80 -15.50 49.98 11.13
CA ARG A 80 -16.86 50.43 10.84
C ARG A 80 -17.66 49.45 10.05
N SER A 81 -17.01 48.82 9.06
CA SER A 81 -17.67 47.91 8.11
C SER A 81 -17.68 46.45 8.57
N ASP A 82 -16.71 46.03 9.43
CA ASP A 82 -16.60 44.63 9.91
C ASP A 82 -16.31 44.54 11.42
N PRO A 83 -17.27 44.94 12.29
CA PRO A 83 -17.10 44.85 13.73
C PRO A 83 -16.98 43.43 14.26
N ASP A 84 -17.60 42.42 13.57
CA ASP A 84 -17.54 41.02 13.94
C ASP A 84 -16.18 40.42 13.61
N GLY A 85 -15.65 40.71 12.44
CA GLY A 85 -14.28 40.35 12.08
C GLY A 85 -13.26 40.90 13.08
N ARG A 86 -13.45 42.14 13.51
CA ARG A 86 -12.59 42.76 14.52
C ARG A 86 -12.71 42.09 15.89
N ARG A 87 -13.90 41.60 16.27
CA ARG A 87 -14.10 40.77 17.48
C ARG A 87 -13.35 39.44 17.39
N ARG A 88 -13.42 38.76 16.25
CA ARG A 88 -12.69 37.51 16.01
C ARG A 88 -11.18 37.67 16.16
N ILE A 89 -10.61 38.76 15.66
CA ILE A 89 -9.18 39.07 15.86
C ILE A 89 -8.90 39.35 17.33
N ALA A 90 -9.78 40.08 18.02
CA ALA A 90 -9.62 40.34 19.45
C ALA A 90 -9.68 39.08 20.31
N ASP A 91 -10.48 38.05 19.91
CA ASP A 91 -10.51 36.73 20.57
C ASP A 91 -9.16 36.02 20.45
N LEU A 92 -8.53 36.06 19.27
CA LEU A 92 -7.17 35.56 19.06
C LEU A 92 -6.17 36.26 19.99
N LEU A 93 -6.20 37.60 20.04
CA LEU A 93 -5.26 38.37 20.84
C LEU A 93 -5.46 38.18 22.34
N GLU A 94 -6.69 37.98 22.80
CA GLU A 94 -6.99 37.62 24.18
C GLU A 94 -6.46 36.24 24.56
N MET A 95 -6.62 35.24 23.66
CA MET A 95 -6.04 33.91 23.82
C MET A 95 -4.51 33.98 23.94
N VAL A 96 -3.85 34.71 23.05
CA VAL A 96 -2.40 34.92 23.06
C VAL A 96 -1.93 35.65 24.32
N SER A 97 -2.74 36.59 24.83
CA SER A 97 -2.47 37.24 26.09
C SER A 97 -2.49 36.29 27.29
N THR A 98 -3.39 35.30 27.24
CA THR A 98 -3.59 34.32 28.32
C THR A 98 -2.57 33.16 28.23
N SER A 99 -2.29 32.66 27.02
CA SER A 99 -1.33 31.57 26.81
C SER A 99 0.13 31.99 26.93
N GLY A 100 0.43 33.29 26.82
CA GLY A 100 1.81 33.78 26.80
C GLY A 100 2.56 33.54 25.50
N GLU A 101 1.91 33.04 24.48
CA GLU A 101 2.50 32.80 23.14
C GLU A 101 2.94 34.11 22.47
N GLY A 102 3.80 34.02 21.45
CA GLY A 102 4.21 35.16 20.63
C GLY A 102 3.02 35.84 19.96
N ILE A 103 3.17 37.15 19.59
CA ILE A 103 2.15 37.82 18.79
C ILE A 103 2.09 37.13 17.41
N PRO A 104 0.90 36.80 16.90
CA PRO A 104 0.73 36.13 15.62
C PRO A 104 1.28 36.95 14.46
N ASP A 105 1.76 36.24 13.45
CA ASP A 105 2.22 36.86 12.21
C ASP A 105 1.07 37.57 11.49
N TYR A 106 1.33 38.78 10.98
CA TYR A 106 0.32 39.62 10.34
C TYR A 106 -0.21 38.99 9.03
N ASP A 107 0.67 38.50 8.16
CA ASP A 107 0.29 37.98 6.83
C ASP A 107 -0.47 36.67 6.96
N GLU A 108 -0.04 35.82 7.88
CA GLU A 108 -0.76 34.58 8.18
C GLU A 108 -2.15 34.87 8.78
N THR A 109 -2.24 35.77 9.73
CA THR A 109 -3.53 36.13 10.36
C THR A 109 -4.47 36.74 9.32
N LYS A 110 -3.98 37.65 8.47
CA LYS A 110 -4.74 38.28 7.40
C LYS A 110 -5.26 37.25 6.41
N ARG A 111 -4.43 36.26 6.01
CA ARG A 111 -4.84 35.19 5.11
C ARG A 111 -5.92 34.33 5.75
N ARG A 112 -5.74 33.87 7.00
CA ARG A 112 -6.72 33.05 7.72
C ARG A 112 -8.04 33.81 7.91
N PHE A 113 -7.97 35.09 8.19
CA PHE A 113 -9.13 35.95 8.29
C PHE A 113 -9.88 36.04 6.96
N ALA A 114 -9.19 36.34 5.87
CA ALA A 114 -9.76 36.46 4.52
C ALA A 114 -10.40 35.15 4.00
N THR A 115 -9.87 34.00 4.41
CA THR A 115 -10.42 32.67 4.05
C THR A 115 -11.53 32.19 4.99
N GLY A 116 -11.94 33.00 5.97
CA GLY A 116 -12.99 32.63 6.94
C GLY A 116 -12.59 31.55 7.94
N GLN A 117 -11.30 31.22 8.06
CA GLN A 117 -10.82 30.21 9.00
C GLN A 117 -10.91 30.68 10.44
N SER A 118 -11.03 29.74 11.39
CA SER A 118 -10.95 30.06 12.81
C SER A 118 -9.57 30.60 13.16
N LEU A 119 -9.52 31.74 13.81
CA LEU A 119 -8.27 32.36 14.28
C LEU A 119 -7.80 31.77 15.61
N THR A 120 -8.72 31.25 16.43
CA THR A 120 -8.47 30.82 17.81
C THR A 120 -8.33 29.30 17.94
N GLN A 121 -8.93 28.53 17.03
CA GLN A 121 -8.80 27.10 17.03
C GLN A 121 -7.61 26.66 16.17
N HIS A 122 -6.68 25.97 16.77
CA HIS A 122 -5.57 25.34 16.10
C HIS A 122 -5.99 23.91 15.72
N MET A 123 -6.29 23.71 14.43
CA MET A 123 -6.60 22.39 13.90
C MET A 123 -5.37 21.49 14.00
N THR A 124 -5.53 20.30 14.53
CA THR A 124 -4.52 19.26 14.53
C THR A 124 -4.48 18.52 13.20
N VAL A 125 -3.40 17.79 12.93
CA VAL A 125 -3.30 16.90 11.76
C VAL A 125 -4.40 15.84 11.78
N ALA A 126 -4.75 15.28 12.95
CA ALA A 126 -5.82 14.30 13.09
C ALA A 126 -7.18 14.86 12.67
N GLU A 127 -7.56 16.02 13.18
CA GLU A 127 -8.83 16.70 12.85
C GLU A 127 -8.90 17.09 11.36
N TRP A 128 -7.77 17.52 10.80
CA TRP A 128 -7.69 17.81 9.38
C TRP A 128 -7.90 16.58 8.52
N LEU A 129 -7.23 15.47 8.84
CA LEU A 129 -7.34 14.22 8.08
C LEU A 129 -8.77 13.67 8.10
N ASP A 130 -9.48 13.77 9.23
CA ASP A 130 -10.90 13.39 9.32
C ASP A 130 -11.77 14.28 8.44
N THR A 131 -11.60 15.59 8.55
CA THR A 131 -12.34 16.58 7.75
C THR A 131 -12.08 16.38 6.25
N TRP A 132 -10.82 16.11 5.88
CA TRP A 132 -10.41 15.87 4.50
C TRP A 132 -11.03 14.60 3.92
N LEU A 133 -11.01 13.50 4.69
CA LEU A 133 -11.58 12.22 4.26
C LEU A 133 -13.10 12.31 4.12
N ALA A 134 -13.79 12.89 5.10
CA ALA A 134 -15.24 13.12 5.06
C ALA A 134 -15.68 14.00 3.87
N GLY A 135 -14.80 14.90 3.42
CA GLY A 135 -15.04 15.75 2.26
C GLY A 135 -14.88 15.09 0.89
N LYS A 136 -14.43 13.82 0.83
CA LYS A 136 -14.24 13.08 -0.41
C LYS A 136 -15.54 12.45 -0.90
N LYS A 137 -16.11 12.96 -2.01
CA LYS A 137 -17.42 12.51 -2.52
C LYS A 137 -17.37 11.47 -3.64
N ALA A 138 -16.22 11.28 -4.29
CA ALA A 138 -16.09 10.43 -5.48
C ALA A 138 -15.05 9.31 -5.33
N LEU A 139 -14.86 8.81 -4.11
CA LEU A 139 -13.96 7.69 -3.87
C LEU A 139 -14.66 6.36 -4.12
N ARG A 140 -13.94 5.45 -4.78
CA ARG A 140 -14.34 4.04 -4.76
C ARG A 140 -14.11 3.49 -3.35
N LYS A 141 -14.94 2.54 -2.92
CA LYS A 141 -14.89 1.96 -1.56
C LYS A 141 -13.47 1.48 -1.19
N SER A 142 -12.79 0.75 -2.07
CA SER A 142 -11.41 0.29 -1.83
C SER A 142 -10.39 1.43 -1.67
N GLY A 143 -10.63 2.59 -2.27
CA GLY A 143 -9.79 3.78 -2.11
C GLY A 143 -10.05 4.48 -0.77
N GLU A 144 -11.31 4.52 -0.37
CA GLU A 144 -11.75 5.05 0.93
C GLU A 144 -11.15 4.23 2.08
N THR A 145 -11.38 2.91 2.08
CA THR A 145 -10.82 1.97 3.06
C THR A 145 -9.32 2.10 3.18
N ARG A 146 -8.63 2.30 2.07
CA ARG A 146 -7.18 2.51 2.10
C ARG A 146 -6.79 3.80 2.79
N TYR A 147 -7.44 4.93 2.48
CA TYR A 147 -7.18 6.19 3.17
C TYR A 147 -7.48 6.09 4.66
N GLU A 148 -8.58 5.43 5.04
CA GLU A 148 -8.94 5.15 6.43
C GLU A 148 -7.84 4.38 7.16
N VAL A 149 -7.31 3.30 6.54
CA VAL A 149 -6.23 2.50 7.12
C VAL A 149 -4.95 3.32 7.27
N ASP A 150 -4.52 4.05 6.23
CA ASP A 150 -3.33 4.91 6.29
C ASP A 150 -3.46 5.96 7.41
N ILE A 151 -4.62 6.59 7.50
CA ILE A 151 -4.91 7.61 8.52
C ILE A 151 -4.93 7.00 9.92
N ARG A 152 -5.73 5.95 10.13
CA ARG A 152 -5.99 5.36 11.45
C ARG A 152 -4.78 4.64 12.01
N CYS A 153 -4.10 3.84 11.17
CA CYS A 153 -3.03 2.95 11.64
C CYS A 153 -1.65 3.61 11.64
N HIS A 154 -1.43 4.60 10.78
CA HIS A 154 -0.09 5.15 10.57
C HIS A 154 0.03 6.64 10.87
N LEU A 155 -0.86 7.48 10.34
CA LEU A 155 -0.73 8.93 10.47
C LEU A 155 -1.18 9.45 11.84
N LYS A 156 -2.41 9.16 12.25
CA LYS A 156 -2.95 9.66 13.53
C LYS A 156 -2.14 9.26 14.75
N PRO A 157 -1.70 7.99 14.91
CA PRO A 157 -0.95 7.59 16.11
C PRO A 157 0.40 8.31 16.25
N ARG A 158 1.01 8.75 15.14
CA ARG A 158 2.37 9.31 15.13
C ARG A 158 2.41 10.82 15.05
N ILE A 159 1.59 11.41 14.19
CA ILE A 159 1.61 12.86 13.93
C ILE A 159 0.25 13.54 14.15
N GLY A 160 -0.79 12.78 14.51
CA GLY A 160 -2.14 13.32 14.65
C GLY A 160 -2.27 14.42 15.69
N HIS A 161 -1.46 14.41 16.75
CA HIS A 161 -1.42 15.39 17.81
C HIS A 161 -0.73 16.70 17.40
N VAL A 162 0.03 16.69 16.32
CA VAL A 162 0.76 17.88 15.85
C VAL A 162 -0.23 18.90 15.29
N ARG A 163 -0.02 20.17 15.57
CA ARG A 163 -0.78 21.25 14.93
C ARG A 163 -0.49 21.27 13.42
N LEU A 164 -1.55 21.40 12.62
CA LEU A 164 -1.45 21.36 11.16
C LEU A 164 -0.51 22.44 10.60
N ASP A 165 -0.56 23.63 11.16
CA ASP A 165 0.29 24.79 10.79
C ASP A 165 1.74 24.66 11.25
N ARG A 166 2.03 23.71 12.13
CA ARG A 166 3.37 23.43 12.68
C ARG A 166 3.98 22.13 12.21
N LEU A 167 3.33 21.42 11.29
CA LEU A 167 3.84 20.17 10.74
C LEU A 167 5.07 20.46 9.86
N THR A 168 6.19 19.82 10.19
CA THR A 168 7.48 19.98 9.51
C THR A 168 7.90 18.68 8.84
N VAL A 169 8.91 18.75 7.95
CA VAL A 169 9.55 17.57 7.36
C VAL A 169 10.16 16.69 8.45
N GLN A 170 10.78 17.28 9.47
CA GLN A 170 11.37 16.54 10.60
C GLN A 170 10.35 15.64 11.31
N HIS A 171 9.15 16.11 11.59
CA HIS A 171 8.08 15.27 12.17
C HIS A 171 7.77 14.05 11.31
N LEU A 172 7.84 14.19 9.98
CA LEU A 172 7.59 13.09 9.05
C LEU A 172 8.78 12.12 8.98
N ASP A 173 10.00 12.63 9.01
CA ASP A 173 11.21 11.80 9.04
C ASP A 173 11.23 10.95 10.32
N GLU A 174 10.93 11.55 11.48
CA GLU A 174 10.77 10.83 12.76
C GLU A 174 9.64 9.79 12.69
N MET A 175 8.51 10.12 12.07
CA MET A 175 7.41 9.19 11.86
C MET A 175 7.85 7.96 11.04
N PHE A 176 8.55 8.17 9.93
CA PHE A 176 9.01 7.06 9.07
C PHE A 176 10.16 6.28 9.71
N ALA A 177 11.04 6.92 10.48
CA ALA A 177 12.04 6.24 11.29
C ALA A 177 11.38 5.31 12.33
N GLY A 178 10.36 5.77 13.05
CA GLY A 178 9.59 4.93 13.97
C GLY A 178 8.83 3.78 13.30
N ILE A 179 8.45 3.92 12.02
CA ILE A 179 7.92 2.78 11.23
C ILE A 179 9.04 1.77 10.94
N ALA A 180 10.25 2.23 10.64
CA ALA A 180 11.38 1.33 10.39
C ALA A 180 11.80 0.56 11.67
N GLU A 181 11.79 1.20 12.83
CA GLU A 181 12.02 0.55 14.12
C GLU A 181 10.96 -0.52 14.42
N THR A 182 9.68 -0.18 14.25
CA THR A 182 8.57 -1.14 14.39
C THR A 182 8.71 -2.32 13.42
N ASN A 183 9.18 -2.07 12.19
CA ASN A 183 9.42 -3.13 11.21
C ASN A 183 10.55 -4.07 11.66
N ALA A 184 11.63 -3.56 12.27
CA ALA A 184 12.70 -4.36 12.80
C ALA A 184 12.21 -5.28 13.94
N GLU A 185 11.44 -4.74 14.89
CA GLU A 185 10.79 -5.51 15.95
C GLU A 185 9.89 -6.63 15.42
N ILE A 186 9.05 -6.32 14.40
CA ILE A 186 8.18 -7.31 13.76
C ILE A 186 9.00 -8.39 13.07
N HIS A 187 10.08 -8.00 12.39
CA HIS A 187 10.96 -8.94 11.69
C HIS A 187 11.60 -9.92 12.67
N ASP A 188 12.16 -9.42 13.77
CA ASP A 188 12.80 -10.24 14.80
C ASP A 188 11.80 -11.18 15.48
N ALA A 189 10.60 -10.68 15.83
CA ALA A 189 9.54 -11.51 16.40
C ALA A 189 9.09 -12.62 15.41
N ASN A 190 8.97 -12.31 14.13
CA ASN A 190 8.63 -13.28 13.09
C ASN A 190 9.74 -14.35 12.92
N LEU A 191 11.03 -13.95 12.98
CA LEU A 191 12.15 -14.88 12.92
C LEU A 191 12.14 -15.83 14.11
N GLN A 192 11.97 -15.33 15.32
CA GLN A 192 11.88 -16.14 16.54
C GLN A 192 10.72 -17.14 16.46
N ARG A 193 9.53 -16.69 16.03
CA ARG A 193 8.39 -17.56 15.85
C ARG A 193 8.64 -18.63 14.79
N ARG A 194 9.28 -18.29 13.67
CA ARG A 194 9.62 -19.24 12.62
C ARG A 194 10.58 -20.30 13.15
N ALA A 195 11.66 -19.89 13.82
CA ALA A 195 12.62 -20.81 14.42
C ALA A 195 11.96 -21.78 15.40
N ALA A 196 11.05 -21.29 16.26
CA ALA A 196 10.31 -22.12 17.19
C ALA A 196 9.35 -23.11 16.49
N LEU A 197 8.70 -22.69 15.39
CA LEU A 197 7.86 -23.58 14.58
C LEU A 197 8.68 -24.66 13.87
N ASP A 198 9.84 -24.31 13.35
CA ASP A 198 10.73 -25.25 12.70
C ASP A 198 11.34 -26.23 13.71
N GLU A 199 11.72 -25.77 14.90
CA GLU A 199 12.11 -26.67 16.00
C GLU A 199 10.96 -27.63 16.36
N LEU A 200 9.73 -27.16 16.46
CA LEU A 200 8.56 -27.98 16.75
C LEU A 200 8.35 -29.12 15.72
N LYS A 201 8.68 -28.86 14.46
CA LYS A 201 8.59 -29.88 13.38
C LYS A 201 9.65 -30.98 13.54
N THR A 202 10.83 -30.64 14.06
CA THR A 202 11.95 -31.62 14.24
C THR A 202 11.73 -32.55 15.42
N ILE A 203 10.89 -32.20 16.41
CA ILE A 203 10.66 -33.01 17.60
C ILE A 203 9.74 -34.20 17.27
N PRO A 204 10.17 -35.47 17.46
CA PRO A 204 9.37 -36.65 17.17
C PRO A 204 8.05 -36.68 17.94
N TRP A 205 7.01 -37.25 17.36
CA TRP A 205 5.69 -37.37 17.98
C TRP A 205 5.65 -38.40 19.11
N LYS A 206 6.54 -39.40 19.11
CA LYS A 206 6.60 -40.49 20.09
C LYS A 206 7.61 -40.16 21.21
N GLY A 207 7.31 -40.61 22.43
CA GLY A 207 8.13 -40.42 23.64
C GLY A 207 7.54 -39.42 24.64
N ILE A 208 7.69 -39.73 25.95
CA ILE A 208 7.16 -38.88 27.02
C ILE A 208 7.89 -37.52 27.08
N GLU A 209 9.20 -37.55 26.97
CA GLU A 209 10.04 -36.32 26.94
C GLU A 209 9.69 -35.42 25.75
N ASN A 210 9.49 -36.01 24.58
CA ASN A 210 9.11 -35.28 23.39
C ASN A 210 7.73 -34.61 23.55
N ARG A 211 6.76 -35.27 24.23
CA ARG A 211 5.45 -34.67 24.53
C ARG A 211 5.57 -33.43 25.40
N GLY A 212 6.39 -33.50 26.46
CA GLY A 212 6.66 -32.36 27.35
C GLY A 212 7.27 -31.19 26.59
N ARG A 213 8.33 -31.46 25.82
CA ARG A 213 9.02 -30.45 24.99
C ARG A 213 8.10 -29.82 23.94
N ARG A 214 7.30 -30.65 23.25
CA ARG A 214 6.31 -30.16 22.27
C ARG A 214 5.23 -29.30 22.94
N LYS A 215 4.73 -29.68 24.13
CA LYS A 215 3.73 -28.91 24.88
C LYS A 215 4.31 -27.53 25.29
N PHE A 216 5.52 -27.52 25.83
CA PHE A 216 6.21 -26.29 26.21
C PHE A 216 6.42 -25.36 25.00
N LEU A 217 6.92 -25.91 23.89
CA LEU A 217 7.20 -25.13 22.69
C LEU A 217 5.92 -24.59 22.04
N LYS A 218 4.82 -25.36 22.04
CA LYS A 218 3.51 -24.88 21.58
C LYS A 218 3.01 -23.69 22.41
N ALA A 219 3.11 -23.76 23.73
CA ALA A 219 2.73 -22.66 24.61
C ALA A 219 3.58 -21.41 24.34
N ALA A 220 4.90 -21.58 24.20
CA ALA A 220 5.80 -20.48 23.85
C ALA A 220 5.47 -19.84 22.48
N ILE A 221 5.13 -20.66 21.47
CA ILE A 221 4.70 -20.16 20.14
C ILE A 221 3.37 -19.39 20.25
N GLU A 222 2.45 -19.82 21.12
CA GLU A 222 1.17 -19.15 21.33
C GLU A 222 1.38 -17.76 21.98
N GLU A 223 2.30 -17.65 22.94
CA GLU A 223 2.69 -16.39 23.57
C GLU A 223 3.38 -15.40 22.61
N MET A 224 4.13 -15.90 21.62
CA MET A 224 4.78 -15.05 20.61
C MET A 224 3.79 -14.29 19.70
N GLY A 225 2.51 -14.62 19.74
CA GLY A 225 1.49 -14.04 18.87
C GLY A 225 1.63 -14.46 17.39
N PRO A 226 0.72 -14.05 16.51
CA PRO A 226 0.74 -14.41 15.09
C PRO A 226 1.84 -13.69 14.31
N PHE A 227 2.18 -14.21 13.12
CA PHE A 227 3.04 -13.48 12.17
C PHE A 227 2.42 -12.14 11.80
N ARG A 228 3.22 -11.09 11.86
CA ARG A 228 2.83 -9.73 11.51
C ARG A 228 3.51 -9.29 10.21
N ARG A 229 2.78 -8.53 9.39
CA ARG A 229 3.35 -7.93 8.18
C ARG A 229 4.07 -6.64 8.52
N ILE A 230 5.26 -6.45 7.92
CA ILE A 230 6.00 -5.19 7.99
C ILE A 230 5.37 -4.13 7.08
N THR A 231 5.53 -2.86 7.44
CA THR A 231 5.15 -1.72 6.60
C THR A 231 6.27 -1.47 5.58
N GLY A 232 6.24 -2.21 4.46
CA GLY A 232 7.30 -2.15 3.44
C GLY A 232 7.35 -0.82 2.67
N PRO A 233 8.39 -0.59 1.83
CA PRO A 233 8.62 0.66 1.12
C PRO A 233 7.45 1.12 0.26
N SER A 234 6.74 0.20 -0.40
CA SER A 234 5.53 0.52 -1.17
C SER A 234 4.40 1.05 -0.30
N THR A 235 4.18 0.44 0.87
CA THR A 235 3.17 0.91 1.84
C THR A 235 3.54 2.26 2.40
N GLN A 236 4.81 2.48 2.78
CA GLN A 236 5.31 3.78 3.24
C GLN A 236 5.08 4.88 2.20
N LYS A 237 5.37 4.59 0.92
CA LYS A 237 5.07 5.50 -0.17
C LYS A 237 3.58 5.85 -0.22
N HIS A 238 2.69 4.88 -0.03
CA HIS A 238 1.26 5.12 -0.04
C HIS A 238 0.79 5.99 1.14
N ILE A 239 1.32 5.74 2.35
CA ILE A 239 1.06 6.57 3.53
C ILE A 239 1.48 8.02 3.27
N ARG A 240 2.68 8.23 2.71
CA ARG A 240 3.14 9.56 2.30
C ARG A 240 2.23 10.19 1.26
N ASP A 241 1.83 9.45 0.23
CA ASP A 241 0.99 9.96 -0.86
C ASP A 241 -0.42 10.33 -0.35
N THR A 242 -0.97 9.58 0.63
CA THR A 242 -2.22 9.92 1.33
C THR A 242 -2.09 11.23 2.08
N LEU A 243 -1.04 11.38 2.90
CA LEU A 243 -0.78 12.62 3.63
C LEU A 243 -0.55 13.79 2.68
N ARG A 244 0.25 13.60 1.62
CA ARG A 244 0.53 14.60 0.60
C ARG A 244 -0.75 15.10 -0.08
N ALA A 245 -1.68 14.20 -0.41
CA ALA A 245 -2.97 14.56 -0.99
C ALA A 245 -3.83 15.38 -0.01
N ALA A 246 -3.85 15.02 1.27
CA ALA A 246 -4.56 15.76 2.30
C ALA A 246 -3.97 17.16 2.52
N LEU A 247 -2.64 17.27 2.60
CA LEU A 247 -1.95 18.54 2.81
C LEU A 247 -2.03 19.47 1.57
N ASN A 248 -2.03 18.93 0.35
CA ASN A 248 -2.29 19.73 -0.86
C ASN A 248 -3.71 20.34 -0.82
N THR A 249 -4.70 19.60 -0.32
CA THR A 249 -6.04 20.14 -0.10
C THR A 249 -6.03 21.22 1.00
N ALA A 250 -5.20 21.05 2.04
CA ALA A 250 -5.04 22.08 3.09
C ALA A 250 -4.44 23.37 2.52
N ILE A 251 -3.47 23.28 1.62
CA ILE A 251 -2.92 24.45 0.90
C ILE A 251 -4.02 25.11 0.05
N ALA A 252 -4.74 24.33 -0.75
CA ALA A 252 -5.81 24.86 -1.60
C ALA A 252 -6.92 25.55 -0.81
N ARG A 253 -7.15 25.14 0.45
CA ARG A 253 -8.11 25.77 1.37
C ARG A 253 -7.46 26.89 2.23
N GLY A 254 -6.19 27.20 2.02
CA GLY A 254 -5.47 28.23 2.74
C GLY A 254 -5.13 27.89 4.21
N ALA A 255 -5.31 26.62 4.64
CA ALA A 255 -5.03 26.20 6.01
C ALA A 255 -3.53 26.19 6.34
N ILE A 256 -2.70 25.85 5.35
CA ILE A 256 -1.24 25.87 5.41
C ILE A 256 -0.67 26.45 4.11
N THR A 257 0.61 26.83 4.12
CA THR A 257 1.32 27.36 2.93
C THR A 257 2.28 26.39 2.29
N PHE A 258 2.63 25.32 3.00
CA PHE A 258 3.71 24.42 2.63
C PHE A 258 3.30 22.97 2.91
N ASN A 259 3.70 22.06 2.02
CA ASN A 259 3.42 20.63 2.18
C ASN A 259 4.71 19.88 2.50
N PRO A 260 4.98 19.56 3.76
CA PRO A 260 6.18 18.84 4.15
C PRO A 260 6.27 17.42 3.56
N ALA A 261 5.13 16.77 3.28
CA ALA A 261 5.13 15.42 2.71
C ALA A 261 5.69 15.35 1.27
N SER A 262 5.90 16.50 0.62
CA SER A 262 6.54 16.55 -0.70
C SER A 262 8.06 16.42 -0.65
N TYR A 263 8.67 16.62 0.51
CA TYR A 263 10.11 16.69 0.71
C TYR A 263 10.68 15.51 1.52
N VAL A 264 9.82 14.60 1.96
CA VAL A 264 10.25 13.38 2.65
C VAL A 264 10.84 12.40 1.64
N GLU A 265 12.06 11.97 1.90
CA GLU A 265 12.74 10.94 1.12
C GLU A 265 12.44 9.55 1.71
N LEU A 266 11.97 8.65 0.87
CA LEU A 266 11.68 7.26 1.23
C LEU A 266 12.52 6.32 0.39
N THR A 267 12.87 5.18 0.98
CA THR A 267 13.53 4.10 0.24
C THR A 267 12.65 3.67 -0.95
N ALA A 268 13.23 3.66 -2.13
CA ALA A 268 12.52 3.27 -3.34
C ALA A 268 12.07 1.80 -3.26
N ALA A 269 10.79 1.55 -3.50
CA ALA A 269 10.27 0.20 -3.63
C ALA A 269 10.80 -0.41 -4.93
N LYS A 270 11.65 -1.41 -4.84
CA LYS A 270 12.06 -2.20 -6.01
C LYS A 270 10.92 -3.12 -6.41
N ARG A 271 10.45 -3.00 -7.66
CA ARG A 271 9.51 -3.97 -8.22
C ARG A 271 10.26 -5.28 -8.47
N PRO A 272 9.80 -6.42 -7.93
CA PRO A 272 10.42 -7.70 -8.25
C PRO A 272 10.28 -7.97 -9.76
N LYS A 273 11.35 -8.45 -10.39
CA LYS A 273 11.30 -8.88 -11.79
C LYS A 273 10.57 -10.22 -11.87
N ALA A 274 9.72 -10.38 -12.87
CA ALA A 274 9.12 -11.67 -13.16
C ALA A 274 10.23 -12.64 -13.63
N MET A 275 10.24 -13.85 -13.12
CA MET A 275 11.20 -14.89 -13.48
C MET A 275 10.47 -16.19 -13.79
N VAL A 276 10.93 -16.92 -14.82
CA VAL A 276 10.36 -18.23 -15.18
C VAL A 276 10.91 -19.32 -14.28
N TRP A 277 10.09 -20.29 -13.94
CA TRP A 277 10.50 -21.54 -13.33
C TRP A 277 11.20 -22.45 -14.35
N THR A 278 12.52 -22.25 -14.54
CA THR A 278 13.35 -23.20 -15.28
C THR A 278 13.66 -24.43 -14.43
N ASP A 279 14.09 -25.53 -15.06
CA ASP A 279 14.42 -26.77 -14.34
C ASP A 279 15.46 -26.53 -13.25
N GLU A 280 16.51 -25.74 -13.52
CA GLU A 280 17.55 -25.42 -12.54
C GLU A 280 17.00 -24.63 -11.34
N ARG A 281 16.01 -23.75 -11.57
CA ARG A 281 15.37 -22.99 -10.50
C ARG A 281 14.42 -23.84 -9.68
N VAL A 282 13.73 -24.79 -10.32
CA VAL A 282 12.89 -25.78 -9.64
C VAL A 282 13.77 -26.67 -8.75
N GLU A 283 14.88 -27.20 -9.26
CA GLU A 283 15.83 -27.99 -8.47
C GLU A 283 16.42 -27.20 -7.29
N ALA A 284 16.80 -25.95 -7.52
CA ALA A 284 17.30 -25.08 -6.46
C ALA A 284 16.22 -24.83 -5.39
N TRP A 285 14.97 -24.57 -5.79
CA TRP A 285 13.86 -24.39 -4.87
C TRP A 285 13.55 -25.65 -4.06
N LEU A 286 13.51 -26.82 -4.71
CA LEU A 286 13.30 -28.10 -4.02
C LEU A 286 14.36 -28.36 -2.95
N ARG A 287 15.60 -27.94 -3.18
CA ARG A 287 16.72 -28.09 -2.23
C ARG A 287 16.69 -27.07 -1.11
N THR A 288 16.38 -25.79 -1.38
CA THR A 288 16.53 -24.68 -0.45
C THR A 288 15.22 -24.18 0.16
N GLY A 289 14.09 -24.45 -0.49
CA GLY A 289 12.79 -23.86 -0.16
C GLY A 289 12.65 -22.38 -0.55
N GLU A 290 13.69 -21.77 -1.14
CA GLU A 290 13.70 -20.34 -1.48
C GLU A 290 13.21 -20.09 -2.91
N ARG A 291 12.33 -19.09 -3.05
CA ARG A 291 11.86 -18.63 -4.37
C ARG A 291 12.81 -17.58 -4.94
N PRO A 292 13.26 -17.71 -6.21
CA PRO A 292 14.19 -16.77 -6.82
C PRO A 292 13.67 -15.33 -6.92
N SER A 293 12.37 -15.16 -7.05
CA SER A 293 11.68 -13.86 -7.08
C SER A 293 10.32 -13.94 -6.38
N ALA A 294 9.82 -12.79 -5.93
CA ALA A 294 8.44 -12.68 -5.46
C ALA A 294 7.40 -12.80 -6.60
N VAL A 295 7.82 -12.67 -7.86
CA VAL A 295 6.99 -12.88 -9.06
C VAL A 295 7.61 -14.00 -9.87
N MET A 296 6.97 -15.16 -9.85
CA MET A 296 7.38 -16.34 -10.60
C MET A 296 6.33 -16.70 -11.65
N VAL A 297 6.77 -17.17 -12.80
CA VAL A 297 5.92 -17.51 -13.95
C VAL A 297 6.20 -18.95 -14.38
N TRP A 298 5.17 -19.73 -14.61
CA TRP A 298 5.29 -21.08 -15.13
C TRP A 298 5.72 -21.10 -16.60
N THR A 299 6.38 -22.16 -16.99
CA THR A 299 6.58 -22.50 -18.41
C THR A 299 5.25 -22.93 -19.04
N PRO A 300 5.14 -22.98 -20.38
CA PRO A 300 3.95 -23.55 -21.04
C PRO A 300 3.63 -24.96 -20.57
N GLU A 301 4.67 -25.78 -20.37
CA GLU A 301 4.56 -27.19 -19.93
C GLU A 301 3.96 -27.24 -18.50
N GLN A 302 4.49 -26.47 -17.56
CA GLN A 302 3.98 -26.42 -16.19
C GLN A 302 2.54 -25.89 -16.12
N ALA A 303 2.19 -24.94 -16.99
CA ALA A 303 0.81 -24.46 -17.09
C ALA A 303 -0.13 -25.55 -17.63
N GLY A 304 0.33 -26.35 -18.59
CA GLY A 304 -0.37 -27.52 -19.09
C GLY A 304 -0.56 -28.58 -18.01
N GLU A 305 0.51 -28.97 -17.32
CA GLU A 305 0.48 -29.92 -16.20
C GLU A 305 -0.52 -29.53 -15.11
N PHE A 306 -0.63 -28.23 -14.81
CA PHE A 306 -1.64 -27.75 -13.85
C PHE A 306 -3.07 -27.97 -14.34
N LEU A 307 -3.34 -27.68 -15.61
CA LEU A 307 -4.67 -27.88 -16.20
C LEU A 307 -5.00 -29.37 -16.32
N ASP A 308 -4.02 -30.22 -16.70
CA ASP A 308 -4.16 -31.67 -16.74
C ASP A 308 -4.47 -32.23 -15.34
N TYR A 309 -3.75 -31.77 -14.30
CA TYR A 309 -4.04 -32.17 -12.93
C TYR A 309 -5.49 -31.82 -12.52
N LEU A 310 -5.99 -30.66 -12.92
CA LEU A 310 -7.39 -30.28 -12.66
C LEU A 310 -8.38 -31.11 -13.45
N ALA A 311 -8.03 -31.51 -14.66
CA ALA A 311 -8.85 -32.40 -15.51
C ALA A 311 -8.90 -33.83 -14.95
N ASP A 312 -7.74 -34.40 -14.60
CA ASP A 312 -7.63 -35.75 -14.02
C ASP A 312 -8.36 -35.90 -12.70
N THR A 313 -8.42 -34.80 -11.92
CA THR A 313 -9.16 -34.76 -10.65
C THR A 313 -10.62 -34.30 -10.81
N GLU A 314 -11.10 -34.12 -12.05
CA GLU A 314 -12.43 -33.59 -12.38
C GLU A 314 -12.77 -32.32 -11.58
N HIS A 315 -11.75 -31.49 -11.33
CA HIS A 315 -11.89 -30.37 -10.41
C HIS A 315 -12.83 -29.29 -10.95
N ARG A 316 -13.81 -28.89 -10.12
CA ARG A 316 -14.87 -27.93 -10.48
C ARG A 316 -14.35 -26.60 -11.07
N LEU A 317 -13.18 -26.12 -10.59
CA LEU A 317 -12.60 -24.84 -11.02
C LEU A 317 -11.71 -24.95 -12.27
N LEU A 318 -11.63 -26.12 -12.92
CA LEU A 318 -10.89 -26.26 -14.18
C LEU A 318 -11.27 -25.19 -15.22
N PRO A 319 -12.56 -24.94 -15.52
CA PRO A 319 -12.93 -23.95 -16.53
C PRO A 319 -12.52 -22.52 -16.14
N LEU A 320 -12.55 -22.19 -14.86
CA LEU A 320 -12.12 -20.89 -14.36
C LEU A 320 -10.61 -20.70 -14.52
N PHE A 321 -9.81 -21.67 -14.08
CA PHE A 321 -8.35 -21.58 -14.19
C PHE A 321 -7.88 -21.71 -15.64
N HIS A 322 -8.58 -22.48 -16.47
CA HIS A 322 -8.35 -22.54 -17.90
C HIS A 322 -8.50 -21.12 -18.53
N LEU A 323 -9.61 -20.46 -18.26
CA LEU A 323 -9.87 -19.12 -18.79
C LEU A 323 -8.84 -18.09 -18.28
N ILE A 324 -8.42 -18.17 -17.01
CA ILE A 324 -7.37 -17.30 -16.47
C ILE A 324 -6.03 -17.57 -17.16
N THR A 325 -5.66 -18.84 -17.36
CA THR A 325 -4.37 -19.23 -17.94
C THR A 325 -4.23 -18.77 -19.40
N PHE A 326 -5.30 -18.82 -20.20
CA PHE A 326 -5.25 -18.44 -21.61
C PHE A 326 -5.62 -16.98 -21.88
N ARG A 327 -6.44 -16.33 -21.03
CA ARG A 327 -6.94 -14.97 -21.26
C ARG A 327 -6.50 -13.95 -20.19
N GLY A 328 -5.86 -14.41 -19.13
CA GLY A 328 -5.23 -13.55 -18.13
C GLY A 328 -6.20 -12.68 -17.34
N LEU A 329 -7.40 -13.16 -17.02
CA LEU A 329 -8.37 -12.42 -16.22
C LEU A 329 -7.79 -12.07 -14.85
N ARG A 330 -8.12 -10.88 -14.37
CA ARG A 330 -7.85 -10.55 -12.95
C ARG A 330 -8.77 -11.38 -12.05
N ARG A 331 -8.31 -11.70 -10.84
CA ARG A 331 -9.09 -12.47 -9.86
C ARG A 331 -10.54 -11.99 -9.72
N GLY A 332 -10.73 -10.69 -9.55
CA GLY A 332 -12.07 -10.10 -9.42
C GLY A 332 -12.90 -10.17 -10.71
N GLU A 333 -12.27 -10.08 -11.87
CA GLU A 333 -12.93 -10.27 -13.17
C GLU A 333 -13.38 -11.73 -13.32
N ALA A 334 -12.51 -12.70 -13.04
CA ALA A 334 -12.83 -14.12 -13.12
C ALA A 334 -13.99 -14.52 -12.20
N CYS A 335 -14.04 -13.98 -10.97
CA CYS A 335 -15.19 -14.18 -10.08
C CYS A 335 -16.43 -13.39 -10.51
N GLY A 336 -16.25 -12.34 -11.34
CA GLY A 336 -17.31 -11.40 -11.73
C GLY A 336 -18.01 -11.71 -13.04
N VAL A 337 -17.40 -12.49 -13.94
CA VAL A 337 -17.93 -12.78 -15.27
C VAL A 337 -19.26 -13.53 -15.19
N ARG A 338 -20.21 -13.19 -16.10
CA ARG A 338 -21.55 -13.75 -16.17
C ARG A 338 -21.75 -14.51 -17.49
N TRP A 339 -22.70 -15.44 -17.53
CA TRP A 339 -23.09 -16.08 -18.78
C TRP A 339 -23.62 -15.07 -19.82
N ALA A 340 -24.27 -14.01 -19.38
CA ALA A 340 -24.73 -12.92 -20.25
C ALA A 340 -23.58 -12.14 -20.92
N ASP A 341 -22.38 -12.21 -20.37
CA ASP A 341 -21.19 -11.54 -20.93
C ASP A 341 -20.45 -12.41 -21.97
N TYR A 342 -20.89 -13.66 -22.18
CA TYR A 342 -20.32 -14.62 -23.12
C TYR A 342 -21.25 -14.83 -24.33
N SER A 343 -20.76 -14.52 -25.51
CA SER A 343 -21.44 -14.81 -26.78
C SER A 343 -20.92 -16.10 -27.39
N ILE A 344 -21.70 -17.17 -27.31
CA ILE A 344 -21.38 -18.47 -27.91
C ILE A 344 -21.20 -18.31 -29.42
N ALA A 345 -22.15 -17.63 -30.10
CA ALA A 345 -22.13 -17.46 -31.55
C ALA A 345 -20.91 -16.68 -32.07
N ALA A 346 -20.47 -15.65 -31.34
CA ALA A 346 -19.32 -14.84 -31.69
C ALA A 346 -18.01 -15.39 -31.06
N ARG A 347 -18.07 -16.41 -30.22
CA ARG A 347 -16.95 -16.89 -29.39
C ARG A 347 -16.18 -15.74 -28.76
N SER A 348 -16.90 -14.85 -28.10
CA SER A 348 -16.33 -13.66 -27.49
C SER A 348 -16.85 -13.46 -26.07
N MET A 349 -16.03 -12.88 -25.22
CA MET A 349 -16.36 -12.56 -23.83
C MET A 349 -16.10 -11.09 -23.54
N THR A 350 -17.03 -10.47 -22.85
CA THR A 350 -16.96 -9.09 -22.39
C THR A 350 -16.64 -9.06 -20.90
N ILE A 351 -15.64 -8.30 -20.49
CA ILE A 351 -15.40 -8.02 -19.08
C ILE A 351 -16.12 -6.72 -18.72
N ALA A 352 -17.37 -6.85 -18.26
CA ALA A 352 -18.21 -5.71 -17.87
C ALA A 352 -18.24 -5.48 -16.36
N THR A 353 -18.01 -6.52 -15.55
CA THR A 353 -18.09 -6.45 -14.09
C THR A 353 -16.93 -7.18 -13.42
N GLN A 354 -16.65 -6.80 -12.17
CA GLN A 354 -15.70 -7.48 -11.31
C GLN A 354 -16.22 -7.57 -9.88
N LEU A 355 -15.80 -8.58 -9.14
CA LEU A 355 -16.01 -8.68 -7.71
C LEU A 355 -14.78 -8.13 -6.96
N VAL A 356 -14.99 -7.12 -6.13
CA VAL A 356 -13.95 -6.50 -5.30
C VAL A 356 -14.17 -6.90 -3.86
N GLN A 357 -13.13 -7.42 -3.23
CA GLN A 357 -13.14 -7.73 -1.82
C GLN A 357 -12.75 -6.48 -1.02
N ASP A 358 -13.59 -6.08 -0.06
CA ASP A 358 -13.33 -5.05 0.94
C ASP A 358 -13.53 -5.63 2.34
N GLY A 359 -12.44 -6.04 2.98
CA GLY A 359 -12.50 -6.85 4.19
C GLY A 359 -13.17 -8.20 3.94
N TRP A 360 -14.33 -8.44 4.57
CA TRP A 360 -15.16 -9.64 4.38
C TRP A 360 -16.29 -9.43 3.36
N GLU A 361 -16.55 -8.19 2.96
CA GLU A 361 -17.57 -7.87 1.99
C GLU A 361 -17.07 -8.07 0.56
N VAL A 362 -17.91 -8.60 -0.30
CA VAL A 362 -17.68 -8.70 -1.75
C VAL A 362 -18.63 -7.77 -2.46
N ILE A 363 -18.07 -6.75 -3.08
CA ILE A 363 -18.80 -5.70 -3.76
C ILE A 363 -18.67 -5.89 -5.28
N GLU A 364 -19.78 -5.86 -5.99
CA GLU A 364 -19.76 -5.80 -7.44
C GLU A 364 -19.43 -4.39 -7.89
N SER A 365 -18.51 -4.25 -8.82
CA SER A 365 -18.13 -2.96 -9.38
C SER A 365 -17.78 -3.06 -10.86
N LEU A 366 -17.89 -1.94 -11.57
CA LEU A 366 -17.35 -1.81 -12.92
C LEU A 366 -15.82 -1.88 -12.90
N PRO A 367 -15.15 -2.26 -13.98
CA PRO A 367 -13.72 -2.19 -14.12
C PRO A 367 -13.16 -0.80 -13.76
N LYS A 368 -11.91 -0.74 -13.30
CA LYS A 368 -11.31 0.49 -12.77
C LYS A 368 -11.06 1.56 -13.83
N THR A 369 -10.83 1.16 -15.07
CA THR A 369 -10.48 2.03 -16.21
C THR A 369 -11.29 1.58 -17.42
N ASP A 370 -11.47 2.46 -18.39
CA ASP A 370 -12.10 2.13 -19.67
C ASP A 370 -11.40 0.96 -20.38
N SER A 371 -10.07 0.86 -20.24
CA SER A 371 -9.31 -0.30 -20.73
C SER A 371 -9.58 -1.60 -19.96
N GLY A 372 -10.25 -1.53 -18.81
CA GLY A 372 -10.70 -2.69 -18.06
C GLY A 372 -11.97 -3.31 -18.63
N GLU A 373 -12.85 -2.49 -19.19
CA GLU A 373 -14.00 -2.94 -20.01
C GLU A 373 -13.47 -3.32 -21.39
N ARG A 374 -13.51 -4.58 -21.72
CA ARG A 374 -12.93 -5.10 -22.95
C ARG A 374 -13.65 -6.34 -23.44
N VAL A 375 -13.59 -6.55 -24.74
CA VAL A 375 -14.05 -7.76 -25.41
C VAL A 375 -12.83 -8.50 -25.94
N PHE A 376 -12.79 -9.81 -25.77
CA PHE A 376 -11.77 -10.65 -26.34
C PHE A 376 -12.36 -11.95 -26.89
N SER A 377 -11.68 -12.53 -27.90
CA SER A 377 -12.09 -13.76 -28.53
C SER A 377 -11.75 -14.96 -27.66
N ILE A 378 -12.60 -15.98 -27.72
CA ILE A 378 -12.42 -17.29 -27.11
C ILE A 378 -12.03 -18.30 -28.21
N ASP A 379 -10.97 -19.04 -28.01
CA ASP A 379 -10.59 -20.14 -28.89
C ASP A 379 -11.56 -21.32 -28.76
N GLU A 380 -11.52 -22.24 -29.74
CA GLU A 380 -12.48 -23.33 -29.82
C GLU A 380 -12.42 -24.25 -28.60
N TYR A 381 -11.21 -24.62 -28.18
CA TYR A 381 -11.04 -25.49 -27.03
C TYR A 381 -11.54 -24.83 -25.70
N THR A 382 -11.26 -23.55 -25.51
CA THR A 382 -11.83 -22.80 -24.38
C THR A 382 -13.36 -22.74 -24.45
N ALA A 383 -13.95 -22.60 -25.66
CA ALA A 383 -15.39 -22.62 -25.83
C ALA A 383 -16.00 -23.98 -25.42
N GLU A 384 -15.39 -25.09 -25.84
CA GLU A 384 -15.82 -26.44 -25.45
C GLU A 384 -15.78 -26.64 -23.93
N VAL A 385 -14.72 -26.17 -23.26
CA VAL A 385 -14.57 -26.26 -21.80
C VAL A 385 -15.67 -25.44 -21.09
N LEU A 386 -16.02 -24.27 -21.63
CA LEU A 386 -17.09 -23.42 -21.07
C LEU A 386 -18.47 -24.03 -21.31
N ASP A 387 -18.74 -24.61 -22.47
CA ASP A 387 -20.02 -25.25 -22.80
C ASP A 387 -20.24 -26.51 -21.93
N ALA A 388 -19.20 -27.33 -21.71
CA ALA A 388 -19.25 -28.43 -20.76
C ALA A 388 -19.52 -27.95 -19.32
N HIS A 389 -18.90 -26.84 -18.94
CA HIS A 389 -19.16 -26.22 -17.63
C HIS A 389 -20.59 -25.71 -17.48
N GLN A 390 -21.15 -25.08 -18.51
CA GLN A 390 -22.55 -24.62 -18.52
C GLN A 390 -23.51 -25.78 -18.30
N THR A 391 -23.25 -26.90 -19.00
CA THR A 391 -24.06 -28.12 -18.87
C THR A 391 -23.99 -28.67 -17.45
N LYS A 392 -22.76 -28.73 -16.85
CA LYS A 392 -22.56 -29.18 -15.48
C LYS A 392 -23.29 -28.27 -14.46
N GLN A 393 -23.16 -26.96 -14.62
CA GLN A 393 -23.82 -26.01 -13.73
C GLN A 393 -25.36 -26.06 -13.85
N ALA A 394 -25.89 -26.32 -15.06
CA ALA A 394 -27.33 -26.53 -15.23
C ALA A 394 -27.82 -27.79 -14.51
N ALA A 395 -27.04 -28.87 -14.51
CA ALA A 395 -27.34 -30.09 -13.74
C ALA A 395 -27.31 -29.83 -12.22
N GLU A 396 -26.32 -29.11 -11.73
CA GLU A 396 -26.24 -28.70 -10.32
C GLU A 396 -27.46 -27.86 -9.92
N ARG A 397 -27.85 -26.89 -10.75
CA ARG A 397 -29.06 -26.09 -10.55
C ARG A 397 -30.32 -26.95 -10.39
N CYS A 398 -30.45 -27.99 -11.21
CA CYS A 398 -31.56 -28.93 -11.09
C CYS A 398 -31.48 -29.74 -9.78
N GLN A 399 -30.29 -30.14 -9.34
CA GLN A 399 -30.11 -30.90 -8.10
C GLN A 399 -30.42 -30.06 -6.85
N TRP A 400 -29.97 -28.82 -6.81
CA TRP A 400 -30.23 -27.88 -5.71
C TRP A 400 -31.67 -27.36 -5.70
N GLY A 401 -32.34 -27.34 -6.86
CA GLY A 401 -33.75 -26.92 -6.97
C GLY A 401 -33.99 -25.54 -6.35
N PRO A 402 -34.97 -25.43 -5.41
CA PRO A 402 -35.29 -24.14 -4.79
C PRO A 402 -34.18 -23.56 -3.90
N ALA A 403 -33.17 -24.35 -3.51
CA ALA A 403 -32.03 -23.89 -2.72
C ALA A 403 -30.93 -23.28 -3.59
N TRP A 404 -31.05 -23.36 -4.93
CA TRP A 404 -30.10 -22.74 -5.83
C TRP A 404 -30.13 -21.22 -5.74
N ILE A 405 -28.96 -20.61 -5.62
CA ILE A 405 -28.79 -19.15 -5.61
C ILE A 405 -28.53 -18.67 -7.03
N GLU A 406 -29.52 -17.98 -7.62
CA GLU A 406 -29.41 -17.46 -8.99
C GLU A 406 -28.53 -16.21 -9.02
N SER A 407 -27.24 -16.37 -9.18
CA SER A 407 -26.28 -15.27 -9.28
C SER A 407 -26.02 -14.81 -10.72
N GLY A 408 -26.42 -15.59 -11.72
CA GLY A 408 -26.12 -15.37 -13.15
C GLY A 408 -24.62 -15.46 -13.48
N ARG A 409 -23.78 -15.87 -12.52
CA ARG A 409 -22.33 -15.97 -12.70
C ARG A 409 -21.93 -17.22 -13.45
N MET A 410 -20.88 -17.08 -14.26
CA MET A 410 -20.31 -18.21 -14.96
C MET A 410 -19.65 -19.20 -13.97
N PHE A 411 -18.92 -18.69 -12.99
CA PHE A 411 -18.25 -19.50 -11.96
C PHE A 411 -18.87 -19.23 -10.59
N THR A 412 -19.38 -20.30 -9.98
CA THR A 412 -20.11 -20.27 -8.70
C THR A 412 -19.63 -21.38 -7.76
N GLN A 413 -20.05 -21.33 -6.52
CA GLN A 413 -20.06 -22.48 -5.64
C GLN A 413 -21.08 -23.51 -6.16
N GLU A 414 -21.15 -24.70 -5.53
CA GLU A 414 -22.04 -25.79 -5.96
C GLU A 414 -23.51 -25.44 -5.87
N ASP A 415 -23.87 -24.53 -4.96
CA ASP A 415 -25.22 -24.03 -4.71
C ASP A 415 -25.61 -22.79 -5.54
N GLY A 416 -24.74 -22.35 -6.46
CA GLY A 416 -24.94 -21.16 -7.29
C GLY A 416 -24.46 -19.86 -6.66
N GLU A 417 -23.97 -19.87 -5.40
CA GLU A 417 -23.45 -18.67 -4.78
C GLU A 417 -22.14 -18.22 -5.46
N ARG A 418 -21.94 -16.90 -5.49
CA ARG A 418 -20.72 -16.28 -6.06
C ARG A 418 -19.46 -16.71 -5.32
N ILE A 419 -18.39 -16.95 -6.07
CA ILE A 419 -17.07 -17.26 -5.51
C ILE A 419 -16.50 -16.01 -4.84
N HIS A 420 -16.12 -16.14 -3.56
CA HIS A 420 -15.40 -15.10 -2.86
C HIS A 420 -13.96 -14.99 -3.39
N PRO A 421 -13.49 -13.79 -3.83
CA PRO A 421 -12.17 -13.65 -4.45
C PRO A 421 -11.00 -14.10 -3.55
N GLY A 422 -11.11 -13.92 -2.23
CA GLY A 422 -10.12 -14.41 -1.27
C GLY A 422 -10.04 -15.94 -1.27
N TRP A 423 -11.21 -16.59 -1.17
CA TRP A 423 -11.29 -18.05 -1.21
C TRP A 423 -10.69 -18.63 -2.50
N LEU A 424 -10.91 -17.98 -3.65
CA LEU A 424 -10.28 -18.43 -4.92
C LEU A 424 -8.75 -18.40 -4.84
N THR A 425 -8.18 -17.41 -4.16
CA THR A 425 -6.72 -17.36 -3.96
C THR A 425 -6.23 -18.53 -3.12
N ASP A 426 -6.92 -18.81 -2.00
CA ASP A 426 -6.55 -19.91 -1.11
C ASP A 426 -6.69 -21.27 -1.80
N GLN A 427 -7.76 -21.45 -2.61
CA GLN A 427 -7.94 -22.67 -3.43
C GLN A 427 -6.83 -22.83 -4.47
N PHE A 428 -6.45 -21.75 -5.15
CA PHE A 428 -5.34 -21.81 -6.11
C PHE A 428 -4.03 -22.24 -5.45
N GLU A 429 -3.67 -21.63 -4.33
CA GLU A 429 -2.44 -21.97 -3.58
C GLU A 429 -2.45 -23.44 -3.15
N ARG A 430 -3.59 -23.94 -2.67
CA ARG A 430 -3.76 -25.33 -2.30
C ARG A 430 -3.63 -26.28 -3.50
N LEU A 431 -4.23 -25.94 -4.63
CA LEU A 431 -4.17 -26.76 -5.84
C LEU A 431 -2.77 -26.83 -6.42
N VAL A 432 -2.03 -25.72 -6.39
CA VAL A 432 -0.61 -25.68 -6.78
C VAL A 432 0.23 -26.59 -5.87
N GLU A 433 -0.01 -26.56 -4.55
CA GLU A 433 0.68 -27.47 -3.63
C GLU A 433 0.36 -28.93 -3.91
N LEU A 434 -0.91 -29.26 -4.14
CA LEU A 434 -1.37 -30.63 -4.43
C LEU A 434 -0.89 -31.16 -5.78
N SER A 435 -0.74 -30.30 -6.79
CA SER A 435 -0.20 -30.69 -8.10
C SER A 435 1.31 -30.95 -8.08
N GLY A 436 2.02 -30.54 -7.01
CA GLY A 436 3.47 -30.66 -6.90
C GLY A 436 4.25 -29.67 -7.76
N LEU A 437 3.59 -28.73 -8.40
CA LEU A 437 4.21 -27.70 -9.23
C LEU A 437 4.90 -26.61 -8.39
N PRO A 438 5.93 -25.95 -8.92
CA PRO A 438 6.58 -24.87 -8.22
C PRO A 438 5.63 -23.70 -7.99
N PRO A 439 5.70 -23.04 -6.82
CA PRO A 439 4.68 -22.10 -6.38
C PRO A 439 4.68 -20.78 -7.16
N ILE A 440 3.51 -20.39 -7.65
CA ILE A 440 3.22 -19.05 -8.17
C ILE A 440 1.99 -18.48 -7.45
N ARG A 441 1.76 -17.18 -7.57
CA ARG A 441 0.53 -16.55 -7.06
C ARG A 441 -0.56 -16.63 -8.12
N LEU A 442 -1.83 -16.63 -7.70
CA LEU A 442 -2.96 -16.59 -8.65
C LEU A 442 -2.83 -15.44 -9.68
N HIS A 443 -2.36 -14.26 -9.26
CA HIS A 443 -2.16 -13.14 -10.19
C HIS A 443 -1.04 -13.41 -11.21
N ASP A 444 -0.10 -14.30 -10.91
CA ASP A 444 1.00 -14.62 -11.82
C ASP A 444 0.55 -15.50 -12.98
N LEU A 445 -0.61 -16.19 -12.91
CA LEU A 445 -1.25 -16.81 -14.08
C LEU A 445 -1.54 -15.80 -15.20
N ARG A 446 -1.83 -14.56 -14.85
CA ARG A 446 -1.97 -13.50 -15.84
C ARG A 446 -0.64 -13.16 -16.53
N HIS A 447 0.48 -13.30 -15.83
CA HIS A 447 1.81 -13.20 -16.44
C HIS A 447 2.09 -14.41 -17.33
N VAL A 448 1.63 -15.61 -16.92
CA VAL A 448 1.67 -16.82 -17.78
C VAL A 448 0.89 -16.57 -19.07
N ALA A 449 -0.37 -16.09 -18.98
CA ALA A 449 -1.18 -15.76 -20.15
C ALA A 449 -0.49 -14.78 -21.11
N ALA A 450 0.09 -13.70 -20.55
CA ALA A 450 0.87 -12.74 -21.34
C ALA A 450 2.03 -13.43 -22.09
N SER A 451 2.77 -14.29 -21.39
CA SER A 451 3.93 -15.00 -21.93
C SER A 451 3.53 -15.98 -23.01
N LEU A 452 2.43 -16.73 -22.83
CA LEU A 452 1.91 -17.67 -23.82
C LEU A 452 1.47 -16.96 -25.10
N MET A 453 0.71 -15.87 -25.01
CA MET A 453 0.29 -15.09 -26.18
C MET A 453 1.48 -14.51 -26.95
N LEU A 454 2.47 -13.96 -26.23
CA LEU A 454 3.68 -13.41 -26.85
C LEU A 454 4.56 -14.50 -27.47
N ALA A 455 4.66 -15.69 -26.85
CA ALA A 455 5.34 -16.84 -27.41
C ALA A 455 4.67 -17.36 -28.70
N ALA A 456 3.35 -17.26 -28.76
CA ALA A 456 2.57 -17.57 -29.97
C ALA A 456 2.69 -16.49 -31.07
N GLY A 457 3.51 -15.44 -30.88
CA GLY A 457 3.73 -14.38 -31.86
C GLY A 457 2.61 -13.34 -31.93
N VAL A 458 1.71 -13.30 -30.94
CA VAL A 458 0.64 -12.29 -30.89
C VAL A 458 1.25 -10.91 -30.63
N ASP A 459 0.81 -9.92 -31.39
CA ASP A 459 1.27 -8.54 -31.26
C ASP A 459 1.10 -7.99 -29.82
N VAL A 460 2.11 -7.29 -29.31
CA VAL A 460 2.13 -6.75 -27.94
C VAL A 460 0.93 -5.86 -27.62
N LYS A 461 0.40 -5.15 -28.63
CA LYS A 461 -0.78 -4.31 -28.46
C LYS A 461 -2.02 -5.15 -28.24
N ILE A 462 -2.21 -6.22 -29.04
CA ILE A 462 -3.33 -7.15 -28.89
C ILE A 462 -3.27 -7.87 -27.55
N VAL A 463 -2.08 -8.30 -27.11
CA VAL A 463 -1.88 -8.87 -25.77
C VAL A 463 -2.26 -7.87 -24.68
N SER A 464 -1.81 -6.62 -24.81
CA SER A 464 -2.12 -5.54 -23.84
C SER A 464 -3.63 -5.25 -23.77
N GLU A 465 -4.33 -5.23 -24.92
CA GLU A 465 -5.77 -5.05 -25.00
C GLU A 465 -6.54 -6.23 -24.40
N THR A 466 -6.17 -7.47 -24.76
CA THR A 466 -6.75 -8.70 -24.19
C THR A 466 -6.63 -8.72 -22.67
N LEU A 467 -5.46 -8.35 -22.16
CA LEU A 467 -5.24 -8.27 -20.71
C LEU A 467 -5.91 -7.04 -20.07
N GLY A 468 -6.22 -5.99 -20.81
CA GLY A 468 -6.71 -4.70 -20.27
C GLY A 468 -5.62 -3.98 -19.47
N HIS A 469 -4.42 -3.87 -20.03
CA HIS A 469 -3.36 -3.02 -19.49
C HIS A 469 -3.55 -1.59 -20.01
N SER A 470 -3.51 -0.62 -19.12
CA SER A 470 -3.57 0.80 -19.48
C SER A 470 -2.28 1.30 -20.16
N ASP A 471 -1.17 0.55 -20.03
CA ASP A 471 0.12 0.86 -20.64
C ASP A 471 0.77 -0.44 -21.14
N SER A 472 1.09 -0.49 -22.43
CA SER A 472 1.76 -1.63 -23.08
C SER A 472 3.18 -1.89 -22.55
N ARG A 473 3.79 -0.94 -21.83
CA ARG A 473 5.08 -1.13 -21.15
C ARG A 473 5.02 -2.28 -20.17
N ILE A 474 3.89 -2.44 -19.46
CA ILE A 474 3.70 -3.55 -18.50
C ILE A 474 3.83 -4.89 -19.21
N THR A 475 3.20 -5.05 -20.37
CA THR A 475 3.29 -6.27 -21.19
C THR A 475 4.71 -6.50 -21.71
N ARG A 476 5.39 -5.44 -22.12
CA ARG A 476 6.76 -5.50 -22.64
C ARG A 476 7.78 -5.87 -21.55
N ASP A 477 7.63 -5.34 -20.35
CA ASP A 477 8.50 -5.66 -19.20
C ASP A 477 8.38 -7.14 -18.81
N ILE A 478 7.17 -7.70 -18.91
CA ILE A 478 6.93 -9.14 -18.68
C ILE A 478 7.63 -9.97 -19.77
N TYR A 479 7.47 -9.59 -21.04
CA TYR A 479 8.08 -10.29 -22.17
C TYR A 479 9.60 -10.39 -22.06
N GLN A 480 10.28 -9.27 -21.78
CA GLN A 480 11.73 -9.23 -21.64
C GLN A 480 12.27 -10.09 -20.49
N SER A 481 11.47 -10.30 -19.45
CA SER A 481 11.90 -11.04 -18.26
C SER A 481 11.62 -12.53 -18.33
N VAL A 482 10.71 -12.99 -19.23
CA VAL A 482 10.13 -14.34 -19.20
C VAL A 482 10.54 -15.20 -20.40
N MET A 483 11.15 -14.62 -21.46
CA MET A 483 11.45 -15.34 -22.71
C MET A 483 12.95 -15.48 -23.01
N PRO A 484 13.72 -16.32 -22.27
CA PRO A 484 15.13 -16.58 -22.61
C PRO A 484 15.29 -17.22 -24.00
N LYS A 485 14.37 -18.11 -24.41
CA LYS A 485 14.39 -18.75 -25.74
C LYS A 485 14.19 -17.73 -26.86
N ALA A 486 13.23 -16.81 -26.75
CA ALA A 486 13.02 -15.78 -27.76
C ALA A 486 14.23 -14.84 -27.89
N ALA A 487 14.94 -14.56 -26.81
CA ALA A 487 16.16 -13.79 -26.84
C ALA A 487 17.30 -14.57 -27.55
N ALA A 488 17.41 -15.87 -27.34
CA ALA A 488 18.37 -16.72 -28.03
C ALA A 488 18.04 -16.81 -29.53
N GLU A 489 16.78 -17.07 -29.87
CA GLU A 489 16.32 -17.12 -31.29
C GLU A 489 16.52 -15.78 -32.00
N ALA A 490 16.25 -14.65 -31.34
CA ALA A 490 16.52 -13.31 -31.87
C ALA A 490 18.02 -13.07 -32.06
N ALA A 491 18.87 -13.57 -31.15
CA ALA A 491 20.32 -13.48 -31.30
C ALA A 491 20.82 -14.31 -32.50
N GLU A 492 20.33 -15.54 -32.67
CA GLU A 492 20.65 -16.37 -33.82
C GLU A 492 20.14 -15.77 -35.14
N ALA A 493 18.89 -15.29 -35.16
CA ALA A 493 18.31 -14.61 -36.31
C ALA A 493 19.11 -13.35 -36.68
N THR A 494 19.52 -12.56 -35.67
CA THR A 494 20.37 -11.39 -35.89
C THR A 494 21.75 -11.78 -36.42
N ALA A 495 22.36 -12.84 -35.88
CA ALA A 495 23.64 -13.34 -36.35
C ALA A 495 23.55 -13.85 -37.80
N ALA A 496 22.44 -14.50 -38.16
CA ALA A 496 22.19 -15.00 -39.52
C ALA A 496 22.04 -13.87 -40.58
N MET A 497 21.62 -12.66 -40.15
CA MET A 497 21.52 -11.48 -41.03
C MET A 497 22.87 -10.92 -41.43
N VAL A 498 23.96 -11.26 -40.75
CA VAL A 498 25.30 -10.75 -41.02
C VAL A 498 26.09 -11.82 -41.79
N PRO A 499 26.25 -11.72 -43.12
CA PRO A 499 26.98 -12.73 -43.88
C PRO A 499 28.47 -12.69 -43.50
N ARG A 500 28.94 -13.69 -42.79
CA ARG A 500 30.35 -13.88 -42.47
C ARG A 500 30.93 -14.96 -43.39
N GLY A 501 32.04 -14.67 -44.05
CA GLY A 501 32.78 -15.70 -44.80
C GLY A 501 33.26 -16.79 -43.83
N ALA A 502 33.02 -18.05 -44.18
CA ALA A 502 33.29 -19.24 -43.35
C ALA A 502 34.75 -19.37 -42.84
N ALA A 503 35.69 -18.57 -43.40
CA ALA A 503 37.11 -18.60 -43.05
C ALA A 503 37.52 -17.79 -41.81
N ARG A 504 36.60 -17.11 -41.11
CA ARG A 504 36.93 -16.20 -39.98
C ARG A 504 36.41 -16.62 -38.61
N LEU A 505 35.81 -17.79 -38.50
CA LEU A 505 35.51 -18.34 -37.17
C LEU A 505 36.81 -18.93 -36.60
N PRO A 506 37.20 -18.59 -35.35
CA PRO A 506 38.27 -19.31 -34.69
C PRO A 506 37.89 -20.80 -34.63
N LYS A 507 38.73 -21.64 -35.26
CA LYS A 507 38.59 -23.12 -35.12
C LYS A 507 38.60 -23.39 -33.62
N GLN A 508 37.51 -23.90 -33.07
CA GLN A 508 37.54 -24.54 -31.76
C GLN A 508 38.64 -25.59 -31.83
N LYS A 509 39.72 -25.43 -31.07
CA LYS A 509 40.65 -26.49 -30.82
C LYS A 509 39.83 -27.65 -30.23
N ALA A 510 39.65 -28.71 -31.01
CA ALA A 510 39.20 -29.95 -30.48
C ALA A 510 40.14 -30.29 -29.31
N VAL A 511 39.59 -30.39 -28.12
CA VAL A 511 40.31 -31.01 -27.02
C VAL A 511 40.45 -32.48 -27.42
N GLU A 512 41.61 -32.82 -27.95
CA GLU A 512 42.00 -34.23 -28.15
C GLU A 512 41.89 -34.90 -26.78
N ALA A 513 40.91 -35.78 -26.66
CA ALA A 513 40.86 -36.71 -25.56
C ALA A 513 42.13 -37.58 -25.64
N VAL A 514 43.00 -37.39 -24.68
CA VAL A 514 44.11 -38.28 -24.41
C VAL A 514 43.48 -39.64 -24.05
N ASN A 515 43.48 -40.53 -25.02
CA ASN A 515 43.23 -41.96 -24.79
C ASN A 515 44.47 -42.55 -24.12
N GLU A 516 44.49 -42.61 -22.81
CA GLU A 516 45.31 -43.62 -22.13
C GLU A 516 44.53 -44.91 -22.04
N GLN A 517 44.96 -45.85 -22.85
CA GLN A 517 44.62 -47.26 -22.72
C GLN A 517 45.16 -47.77 -21.39
N ASP A 518 44.28 -48.20 -20.53
CA ASP A 518 44.54 -49.37 -19.68
C ASP A 518 43.23 -50.08 -19.38
N GLY A 519 43.20 -51.32 -19.76
CA GLY A 519 42.04 -52.18 -19.77
C GLY A 519 41.50 -52.51 -18.38
N ILE A 520 40.19 -52.50 -18.28
CA ILE A 520 39.42 -53.39 -17.40
C ILE A 520 38.09 -53.74 -18.07
N THR A 521 37.85 -55.03 -18.10
CA THR A 521 36.73 -55.80 -18.61
C THR A 521 35.34 -55.30 -18.37
N SER A 522 34.52 -55.56 -19.37
CA SER A 522 33.06 -55.54 -19.45
C SER A 522 32.32 -56.00 -18.18
N ALA A 523 31.38 -55.19 -17.73
CA ALA A 523 30.18 -55.66 -17.03
C ALA A 523 28.98 -54.85 -17.52
N SER A 524 28.13 -55.53 -18.23
CA SER A 524 26.78 -55.09 -18.59
C SER A 524 25.96 -54.78 -17.35
N HIS A 525 25.35 -53.57 -17.29
CA HIS A 525 24.23 -53.33 -16.39
C HIS A 525 23.07 -52.76 -17.20
N GLU A 526 22.08 -53.60 -17.34
CA GLU A 526 20.71 -53.29 -17.71
C GLU A 526 20.07 -52.42 -16.62
N GLY A 527 19.28 -51.44 -17.04
CA GLY A 527 18.06 -51.05 -16.34
C GLY A 527 18.20 -50.21 -15.07
N ALA A 528 18.46 -48.92 -15.16
CA ALA A 528 18.10 -47.99 -14.10
C ALA A 528 16.67 -47.47 -14.33
N LYS A 529 15.70 -48.07 -13.64
CA LYS A 529 14.35 -47.53 -13.49
C LYS A 529 14.44 -46.25 -12.66
N ILE A 530 13.99 -45.15 -13.23
CA ILE A 530 13.75 -43.90 -12.49
C ILE A 530 12.61 -44.18 -11.51
N ILE A 531 12.93 -44.25 -10.23
CA ILE A 531 11.95 -44.32 -9.15
C ILE A 531 11.54 -42.87 -8.83
N ALA A 532 10.34 -42.50 -9.24
CA ALA A 532 9.71 -41.26 -8.80
C ALA A 532 9.56 -41.27 -7.27
N PHE A 533 10.27 -40.40 -6.60
CA PHE A 533 10.16 -40.20 -5.15
C PHE A 533 8.90 -39.39 -4.88
N ARG A 534 7.83 -40.04 -4.45
CA ARG A 534 6.65 -39.40 -3.88
C ARG A 534 6.92 -39.17 -2.39
N PRO A 535 6.93 -37.92 -1.87
CA PRO A 535 6.89 -37.71 -0.43
C PRO A 535 5.52 -38.16 0.10
N ARG A 536 5.51 -39.11 1.02
CA ARG A 536 4.33 -39.51 1.77
C ARG A 536 3.89 -38.33 2.64
N LEU A 537 2.72 -37.78 2.34
CA LEU A 537 1.96 -36.97 3.30
C LEU A 537 1.52 -37.89 4.43
N VAL A 538 2.01 -37.63 5.64
CA VAL A 538 1.45 -38.16 6.89
C VAL A 538 0.30 -37.24 7.24
N GLY A 539 -0.91 -37.80 7.18
CA GLY A 539 -2.14 -37.09 7.52
C GLY A 539 -2.29 -36.86 9.01
N ALA A 540 -3.01 -35.87 9.31
CA ALA A 540 -3.97 -35.42 10.30
C ALA A 540 -3.71 -33.97 10.71
#